data_a85f9ebff28f026a43df73e1f393592d
#
_entry.id   a85f9ebff28f026a43df73e1f393592d
#
_cell.length_a   1.000
_cell.length_b   1.000
_cell.length_c   1.000
_cell.angle_alpha   90.00
_cell.angle_beta   90.00
_cell.angle_gamma   90.00
#
_symmetry.space_group_name_H-M   'P 1'
#
loop_
_entity.id
_entity.type
_entity.pdbx_description
1 polymer ?
#
loop_
_entity_poly.entity_id
_entity_poly.type
_entity_poly.pdbx_seq_one_letter_code
_entity_poly.pdbx_strand_id
1 'polypeptide(L)'
;MRRFYLITRDLHLYIGLFLSPFVLVFSVSVFYLVHGLAYRPAPDQAAASRTVNDLIVPSGLASMQGRTRVDALRPVLDQVGISGEIDFVRHLPGEHRVIVPVRLPTRDTVVSLDYEQRTANITSREHTIGDALVYLHKMPGPHNVDVRGNSPLMRWWKVLADATAYLTLFITMSGIYLWIALKAERRVGLVLVLAGAITFWGLVYAIAA
;
A
#
# COMPACT_ATOMS: atom_id res chain seq x y z
N MET A 1 -24.31 -19.85 26.76
CA MET A 1 -24.76 -18.98 25.64
C MET A 1 -24.75 -17.49 26.00
N ARG A 2 -25.30 -17.03 27.15
CA ARG A 2 -25.33 -15.60 27.51
C ARG A 2 -23.94 -14.94 27.58
N ARG A 3 -22.93 -15.60 28.16
CA ARG A 3 -21.57 -15.08 28.25
C ARG A 3 -20.93 -14.92 26.88
N PHE A 4 -21.06 -15.89 25.99
CA PHE A 4 -20.52 -15.82 24.63
C PHE A 4 -21.12 -14.64 23.84
N TYR A 5 -22.46 -14.47 23.91
CA TYR A 5 -23.11 -13.31 23.30
C TYR A 5 -22.56 -11.97 23.80
N LEU A 6 -22.40 -11.81 25.12
CA LEU A 6 -21.90 -10.57 25.70
C LEU A 6 -20.46 -10.27 25.23
N ILE A 7 -19.59 -11.28 25.27
CA ILE A 7 -18.20 -11.14 24.79
C ILE A 7 -18.16 -10.78 23.31
N THR A 8 -18.95 -11.47 22.47
CA THR A 8 -18.98 -11.18 21.04
C THR A 8 -19.51 -9.77 20.75
N ARG A 9 -20.53 -9.32 21.49
CA ARG A 9 -21.07 -7.97 21.37
C ARG A 9 -20.00 -6.92 21.72
N ASP A 10 -19.33 -7.10 22.84
CA ASP A 10 -18.34 -6.15 23.33
C ASP A 10 -17.11 -6.11 22.40
N LEU A 11 -16.63 -7.27 21.95
CA LEU A 11 -15.57 -7.34 20.94
C LEU A 11 -15.98 -6.71 19.62
N HIS A 12 -17.20 -6.97 19.14
CA HIS A 12 -17.73 -6.35 17.92
C HIS A 12 -17.72 -4.82 18.03
N LEU A 13 -18.19 -4.28 19.16
CA LEU A 13 -18.23 -2.85 19.40
C LEU A 13 -16.82 -2.24 19.42
N TYR A 14 -15.91 -2.79 20.23
CA TYR A 14 -14.57 -2.20 20.38
C TYR A 14 -13.70 -2.36 19.13
N ILE A 15 -13.75 -3.51 18.50
CA ILE A 15 -13.04 -3.75 17.24
C ILE A 15 -13.63 -2.88 16.12
N GLY A 16 -14.96 -2.77 16.05
CA GLY A 16 -15.62 -1.89 15.09
C GLY A 16 -15.23 -0.44 15.24
N LEU A 17 -15.17 0.06 16.49
CA LEU A 17 -14.71 1.42 16.78
C LEU A 17 -13.24 1.61 16.41
N PHE A 18 -12.37 0.64 16.71
CA PHE A 18 -10.95 0.67 16.32
C PHE A 18 -10.78 0.68 14.80
N LEU A 19 -11.58 -0.12 14.07
CA LEU A 19 -11.50 -0.21 12.61
C LEU A 19 -12.10 1.00 11.89
N SER A 20 -13.03 1.71 12.51
CA SER A 20 -13.79 2.76 11.82
C SER A 20 -12.93 3.79 11.08
N PRO A 21 -11.83 4.34 11.64
CA PRO A 21 -10.98 5.29 10.90
C PRO A 21 -10.29 4.64 9.69
N PHE A 22 -9.87 3.38 9.78
CA PHE A 22 -9.23 2.67 8.67
C PHE A 22 -10.21 2.41 7.53
N VAL A 23 -11.42 1.92 7.84
CA VAL A 23 -12.48 1.68 6.85
C VAL A 23 -12.88 2.99 6.16
N LEU A 24 -12.97 4.09 6.91
CA LEU A 24 -13.29 5.40 6.36
C LEU A 24 -12.20 5.88 5.39
N VAL A 25 -10.92 5.79 5.80
CA VAL A 25 -9.78 6.17 4.96
C VAL A 25 -9.71 5.31 3.71
N PHE A 26 -9.91 3.99 3.83
CA PHE A 26 -9.93 3.11 2.67
C PHE A 26 -11.10 3.41 1.72
N SER A 27 -12.28 3.70 2.25
CA SER A 27 -13.44 4.10 1.43
C SER A 27 -13.19 5.39 0.66
N VAL A 28 -12.58 6.40 1.30
CA VAL A 28 -12.17 7.65 0.64
C VAL A 28 -11.12 7.37 -0.43
N SER A 29 -10.13 6.52 -0.15
CA SER A 29 -9.09 6.19 -1.15
C SER A 29 -9.65 5.47 -2.38
N VAL A 30 -10.64 4.58 -2.19
CA VAL A 30 -11.36 3.94 -3.30
C VAL A 30 -12.12 4.97 -4.15
N PHE A 31 -12.76 5.95 -3.50
CA PHE A 31 -13.44 7.03 -4.23
C PHE A 31 -12.45 7.79 -5.13
N TYR A 32 -11.29 8.19 -4.61
CA TYR A 32 -10.24 8.84 -5.40
C TYR A 32 -9.77 7.98 -6.58
N LEU A 33 -9.62 6.67 -6.34
CA LEU A 33 -9.18 5.72 -7.36
C LEU A 33 -10.22 5.55 -8.47
N VAL A 34 -11.47 5.29 -8.12
CA VAL A 34 -12.56 4.99 -9.07
C VAL A 34 -12.90 6.21 -9.92
N HIS A 35 -12.86 7.41 -9.35
CA HIS A 35 -13.15 8.63 -10.08
C HIS A 35 -11.93 9.24 -10.81
N GLY A 36 -10.80 8.54 -10.85
CA GLY A 36 -9.59 8.99 -11.54
C GLY A 36 -9.07 10.33 -11.00
N LEU A 37 -9.26 10.60 -9.71
CA LEU A 37 -8.77 11.81 -9.06
C LEU A 37 -7.32 11.66 -8.57
N ALA A 38 -6.84 10.42 -8.46
CA ALA A 38 -5.47 10.10 -8.09
C ALA A 38 -4.53 10.15 -9.30
N TYR A 39 -3.26 10.45 -9.03
CA TYR A 39 -2.17 10.49 -10.00
C TYR A 39 -2.37 11.48 -11.15
N ARG A 40 -3.21 12.50 -10.94
CA ARG A 40 -3.27 13.62 -11.87
C ARG A 40 -1.99 14.44 -11.73
N PRO A 41 -1.25 14.67 -12.84
CA PRO A 41 -0.10 15.57 -12.76
C PRO A 41 -0.61 16.96 -12.34
N ALA A 42 -0.06 17.50 -11.26
CA ALA A 42 -0.30 18.91 -10.96
C ALA A 42 0.36 19.74 -12.08
N PRO A 43 -0.38 20.70 -12.68
CA PRO A 43 0.11 21.43 -13.87
C PRO A 43 1.43 22.17 -13.65
N ASP A 44 1.80 22.49 -12.41
CA ASP A 44 2.93 23.35 -12.07
C ASP A 44 4.03 22.67 -11.21
N GLN A 45 3.96 21.36 -10.98
CA GLN A 45 5.02 20.68 -10.21
C GLN A 45 6.19 20.28 -11.12
N ALA A 46 7.11 21.21 -11.33
CA ALA A 46 8.41 20.88 -11.90
C ALA A 46 9.12 19.88 -11.00
N ALA A 47 9.61 18.78 -11.58
CA ALA A 47 10.39 17.80 -10.84
C ALA A 47 11.69 18.48 -10.35
N ALA A 48 11.90 18.51 -9.04
CA ALA A 48 13.16 18.99 -8.49
C ALA A 48 14.27 18.00 -8.85
N SER A 49 15.35 18.49 -9.46
CA SER A 49 16.51 17.67 -9.84
C SER A 49 17.77 18.19 -9.15
N ARG A 50 18.60 17.26 -8.62
CA ARG A 50 19.92 17.56 -8.07
C ARG A 50 20.90 16.44 -8.40
N THR A 51 22.18 16.79 -8.54
CA THR A 51 23.26 15.82 -8.73
C THR A 51 24.13 15.78 -7.47
N VAL A 52 24.55 14.58 -7.08
CA VAL A 52 25.47 14.33 -5.97
C VAL A 52 26.64 13.53 -6.53
N ASN A 53 27.88 13.97 -6.22
CA ASN A 53 29.11 13.34 -6.66
C ASN A 53 29.82 12.65 -5.48
N ASP A 54 30.88 11.90 -5.80
CA ASP A 54 31.77 11.25 -4.83
C ASP A 54 31.07 10.24 -3.89
N LEU A 55 30.11 9.51 -4.44
CA LEU A 55 29.37 8.49 -3.68
C LEU A 55 30.24 7.25 -3.43
N ILE A 56 30.09 6.67 -2.24
CA ILE A 56 30.66 5.38 -1.91
C ILE A 56 29.72 4.30 -2.43
N VAL A 57 30.09 3.70 -3.55
CA VAL A 57 29.30 2.65 -4.21
C VAL A 57 29.82 1.27 -3.78
N PRO A 58 28.95 0.34 -3.34
CA PRO A 58 29.36 -1.02 -2.99
C PRO A 58 30.03 -1.76 -4.16
N SER A 59 31.12 -2.46 -3.90
CA SER A 59 31.80 -3.28 -4.89
C SER A 59 30.87 -4.41 -5.38
N GLY A 60 30.87 -4.65 -6.70
CA GLY A 60 30.06 -5.71 -7.29
C GLY A 60 28.57 -5.41 -7.42
N LEU A 61 28.14 -4.14 -7.26
CA LEU A 61 26.74 -3.74 -7.41
C LEU A 61 26.15 -4.18 -8.77
N ALA A 62 26.96 -4.14 -9.83
CA ALA A 62 26.55 -4.55 -11.17
C ALA A 62 26.15 -6.03 -11.27
N SER A 63 26.79 -6.92 -10.53
CA SER A 63 26.52 -8.37 -10.53
C SER A 63 25.40 -8.80 -9.57
N MET A 64 25.05 -7.95 -8.59
CA MET A 64 24.00 -8.25 -7.62
C MET A 64 22.61 -8.26 -8.28
N GLN A 65 21.69 -9.07 -7.75
CA GLN A 65 20.30 -9.18 -8.24
C GLN A 65 19.31 -9.23 -7.07
N GLY A 66 18.06 -8.92 -7.37
CA GLY A 66 16.94 -9.03 -6.45
C GLY A 66 17.18 -8.27 -5.14
N ARG A 67 16.91 -8.93 -4.00
CA ARG A 67 17.00 -8.34 -2.68
C ARG A 67 18.42 -7.91 -2.29
N THR A 68 19.43 -8.68 -2.69
CA THR A 68 20.84 -8.33 -2.40
C THR A 68 21.21 -6.98 -2.99
N ARG A 69 20.77 -6.68 -4.21
CA ARG A 69 20.98 -5.37 -4.84
C ARG A 69 20.26 -4.26 -4.08
N VAL A 70 19.00 -4.50 -3.68
CA VAL A 70 18.21 -3.52 -2.91
C VAL A 70 18.89 -3.19 -1.59
N ASP A 71 19.36 -4.20 -0.87
CA ASP A 71 20.03 -4.00 0.43
C ASP A 71 21.39 -3.29 0.26
N ALA A 72 22.13 -3.58 -0.82
CA ALA A 72 23.37 -2.88 -1.16
C ALA A 72 23.18 -1.41 -1.56
N LEU A 73 22.01 -1.06 -2.09
CA LEU A 73 21.68 0.33 -2.47
C LEU A 73 21.28 1.21 -1.29
N ARG A 74 20.88 0.65 -0.15
CA ARG A 74 20.46 1.44 1.02
C ARG A 74 21.54 2.40 1.52
N PRO A 75 22.79 1.96 1.76
CA PRO A 75 23.84 2.88 2.18
C PRO A 75 24.10 4.01 1.16
N VAL A 76 23.90 3.76 -0.13
CA VAL A 76 24.02 4.78 -1.19
C VAL A 76 22.88 5.79 -1.09
N LEU A 77 21.65 5.32 -0.86
CA LEU A 77 20.50 6.19 -0.65
C LEU A 77 20.62 7.02 0.62
N ASP A 78 21.17 6.44 1.70
CA ASP A 78 21.43 7.15 2.96
C ASP A 78 22.43 8.30 2.77
N GLN A 79 23.50 8.10 1.96
CA GLN A 79 24.46 9.15 1.63
C GLN A 79 23.82 10.36 0.94
N VAL A 80 22.79 10.13 0.12
CA VAL A 80 22.07 11.19 -0.57
C VAL A 80 20.84 11.70 0.19
N GLY A 81 20.61 11.18 1.41
CA GLY A 81 19.50 11.58 2.29
C GLY A 81 18.13 11.14 1.77
N ILE A 82 18.05 10.01 1.07
CA ILE A 82 16.80 9.48 0.52
C ILE A 82 16.42 8.22 1.28
N SER A 83 15.22 8.23 1.85
CA SER A 83 14.61 7.08 2.53
C SER A 83 13.24 6.78 1.94
N GLY A 84 12.82 5.53 1.99
CA GLY A 84 11.50 5.09 1.53
C GLY A 84 11.50 3.66 1.04
N GLU A 85 10.44 3.32 0.32
CA GLU A 85 10.26 2.01 -0.31
C GLU A 85 10.98 2.00 -1.64
N ILE A 86 11.98 1.13 -1.79
CA ILE A 86 12.68 0.93 -3.06
C ILE A 86 11.78 0.07 -3.95
N ASP A 87 11.40 0.59 -5.11
CA ASP A 87 10.60 -0.11 -6.10
C ASP A 87 11.49 -0.88 -7.08
N PHE A 88 11.02 -1.16 -8.27
CA PHE A 88 11.76 -1.89 -9.31
C PHE A 88 13.08 -1.20 -9.68
N VAL A 89 14.17 -1.78 -9.23
CA VAL A 89 15.52 -1.33 -9.61
C VAL A 89 15.83 -1.82 -11.02
N ARG A 90 16.14 -0.89 -11.92
CA ARG A 90 16.57 -1.20 -13.30
C ARG A 90 18.07 -1.05 -13.40
N HIS A 91 18.74 -2.09 -13.87
CA HIS A 91 20.16 -2.07 -14.17
C HIS A 91 20.37 -1.93 -15.67
N LEU A 92 21.19 -0.97 -16.08
CA LEU A 92 21.55 -0.65 -17.45
C LEU A 92 23.08 -0.86 -17.61
N PRO A 93 23.53 -2.10 -17.87
CA PRO A 93 24.96 -2.43 -17.87
C PRO A 93 25.75 -1.63 -18.91
N GLY A 94 25.18 -1.41 -20.09
CA GLY A 94 25.80 -0.64 -21.18
C GLY A 94 26.01 0.85 -20.89
N GLU A 95 25.28 1.38 -19.89
CA GLU A 95 25.39 2.77 -19.45
C GLU A 95 26.08 2.90 -18.08
N HIS A 96 26.57 1.80 -17.49
CA HIS A 96 27.12 1.73 -16.14
C HIS A 96 26.20 2.34 -15.07
N ARG A 97 24.88 2.20 -15.29
CA ARG A 97 23.85 2.92 -14.53
C ARG A 97 22.85 1.99 -13.84
N VAL A 98 22.47 2.38 -12.63
CA VAL A 98 21.35 1.76 -11.89
C VAL A 98 20.30 2.82 -11.60
N ILE A 99 19.07 2.57 -12.03
CA ILE A 99 17.92 3.45 -11.75
C ILE A 99 17.17 2.87 -10.57
N VAL A 100 17.06 3.65 -9.51
CA VAL A 100 16.47 3.28 -8.23
C VAL A 100 15.25 4.17 -7.96
N PRO A 101 14.03 3.70 -8.25
CA PRO A 101 12.83 4.41 -7.83
C PRO A 101 12.62 4.19 -6.33
N VAL A 102 12.47 5.29 -5.59
CA VAL A 102 12.15 5.27 -4.15
C VAL A 102 10.83 5.98 -3.95
N ARG A 103 9.88 5.29 -3.33
CA ARG A 103 8.52 5.78 -3.14
C ARG A 103 8.23 6.05 -1.67
N LEU A 104 7.58 7.17 -1.46
CA LEU A 104 6.86 7.52 -0.22
C LEU A 104 5.40 7.83 -0.58
N PRO A 105 4.47 7.75 0.36
CA PRO A 105 3.07 8.07 0.08
C PRO A 105 2.87 9.46 -0.57
N THR A 106 3.72 10.42 -0.20
CA THR A 106 3.63 11.82 -0.67
C THR A 106 4.67 12.20 -1.70
N ARG A 107 5.61 11.31 -2.07
CA ARG A 107 6.73 11.65 -2.95
C ARG A 107 7.25 10.44 -3.71
N ASP A 108 7.45 10.59 -5.00
CA ASP A 108 8.23 9.67 -5.82
C ASP A 108 9.62 10.29 -6.09
N THR A 109 10.67 9.54 -5.83
CA THR A 109 12.05 9.94 -6.10
C THR A 109 12.70 8.90 -6.99
N VAL A 110 13.35 9.34 -8.05
CA VAL A 110 14.14 8.49 -8.94
C VAL A 110 15.60 8.86 -8.77
N VAL A 111 16.41 7.91 -8.33
CA VAL A 111 17.86 8.04 -8.22
C VAL A 111 18.51 7.30 -9.38
N SER A 112 19.15 8.01 -10.28
CA SER A 112 19.94 7.46 -11.39
C SER A 112 21.40 7.46 -10.97
N LEU A 113 21.90 6.33 -10.50
CA LEU A 113 23.24 6.12 -10.01
C LEU A 113 24.16 5.64 -11.14
N ASP A 114 25.18 6.41 -11.46
CA ASP A 114 26.33 5.97 -12.26
C ASP A 114 27.37 5.37 -11.30
N TYR A 115 27.57 4.05 -11.39
CA TYR A 115 28.43 3.36 -10.44
C TYR A 115 29.93 3.42 -10.82
N GLU A 116 30.29 3.82 -12.06
CA GLU A 116 31.66 4.10 -12.45
C GLU A 116 32.06 5.52 -12.08
N GLN A 117 31.24 6.50 -12.45
CA GLN A 117 31.50 7.91 -12.13
C GLN A 117 31.23 8.25 -10.66
N ARG A 118 30.59 7.33 -9.91
CA ARG A 118 30.15 7.51 -8.52
C ARG A 118 29.28 8.74 -8.32
N THR A 119 28.42 9.01 -9.29
CA THR A 119 27.51 10.16 -9.28
C THR A 119 26.07 9.69 -9.28
N ALA A 120 25.17 10.44 -8.63
CA ALA A 120 23.76 10.19 -8.68
C ALA A 120 22.99 11.44 -9.12
N ASN A 121 22.13 11.29 -10.11
CA ASN A 121 21.13 12.29 -10.47
C ASN A 121 19.82 11.90 -9.79
N ILE A 122 19.27 12.82 -8.99
CA ILE A 122 18.11 12.60 -8.16
C ILE A 122 16.99 13.51 -8.67
N THR A 123 15.87 12.90 -9.06
CA THR A 123 14.68 13.61 -9.50
C THR A 123 13.54 13.28 -8.57
N SER A 124 12.90 14.28 -7.95
CA SER A 124 11.80 14.10 -7.01
C SER A 124 10.54 14.80 -7.50
N ARG A 125 9.39 14.13 -7.31
CA ARG A 125 8.06 14.67 -7.56
C ARG A 125 7.19 14.48 -6.32
N GLU A 126 6.53 15.53 -5.90
CA GLU A 126 5.58 15.46 -4.80
C GLU A 126 4.19 15.03 -5.29
N HIS A 127 3.42 14.43 -4.40
CA HIS A 127 2.07 13.95 -4.63
C HIS A 127 1.07 14.60 -3.68
N THR A 128 -0.19 14.58 -4.06
CA THR A 128 -1.28 15.06 -3.22
C THR A 128 -1.61 14.07 -2.09
N ILE A 129 -2.36 14.54 -1.08
CA ILE A 129 -2.87 13.66 -0.01
C ILE A 129 -3.75 12.55 -0.61
N GLY A 130 -4.54 12.84 -1.64
CA GLY A 130 -5.35 11.83 -2.34
C GLY A 130 -4.50 10.72 -2.95
N ASP A 131 -3.38 11.08 -3.58
CA ASP A 131 -2.41 10.11 -4.12
C ASP A 131 -1.78 9.27 -3.02
N ALA A 132 -1.45 9.90 -1.88
CA ALA A 132 -0.91 9.21 -0.73
C ALA A 132 -1.88 8.16 -0.17
N LEU A 133 -3.16 8.48 -0.04
CA LEU A 133 -4.19 7.54 0.41
C LEU A 133 -4.35 6.37 -0.56
N VAL A 134 -4.36 6.64 -1.87
CA VAL A 134 -4.42 5.59 -2.90
C VAL A 134 -3.17 4.73 -2.89
N TYR A 135 -2.00 5.33 -2.71
CA TYR A 135 -0.75 4.59 -2.56
C TYR A 135 -0.82 3.61 -1.39
N LEU A 136 -1.20 4.07 -0.21
CA LEU A 136 -1.35 3.24 1.00
C LEU A 136 -2.41 2.15 0.83
N HIS A 137 -3.50 2.42 0.11
CA HIS A 137 -4.52 1.42 -0.18
C HIS A 137 -3.99 0.28 -1.06
N LYS A 138 -3.16 0.61 -2.06
CA LYS A 138 -2.62 -0.37 -3.01
C LYS A 138 -1.37 -1.10 -2.53
N MET A 139 -0.67 -0.55 -1.55
CA MET A 139 0.62 -1.09 -1.10
C MET A 139 0.51 -1.83 0.23
N PRO A 140 1.26 -2.89 0.42
CA PRO A 140 2.14 -3.51 -0.57
C PRO A 140 1.35 -4.32 -1.59
N GLY A 141 1.57 -4.05 -2.88
CA GLY A 141 0.97 -4.86 -3.94
C GLY A 141 1.52 -6.30 -3.96
N PRO A 142 0.77 -7.27 -4.52
CA PRO A 142 1.18 -8.67 -4.55
C PRO A 142 2.41 -8.92 -5.43
N HIS A 143 2.73 -8.00 -6.34
CA HIS A 143 3.87 -8.15 -7.23
C HIS A 143 5.17 -7.77 -6.53
N ASN A 144 6.17 -8.63 -6.63
CA ASN A 144 7.53 -8.45 -6.10
C ASN A 144 7.59 -8.27 -4.58
N VAL A 145 6.90 -9.11 -3.85
CA VAL A 145 6.93 -9.16 -2.38
C VAL A 145 8.38 -9.23 -1.85
N ASP A 146 9.28 -9.92 -2.56
CA ASP A 146 10.68 -10.04 -2.20
C ASP A 146 11.47 -8.73 -2.31
N VAL A 147 11.03 -7.82 -3.19
CA VAL A 147 11.66 -6.50 -3.41
C VAL A 147 10.92 -5.41 -2.63
N ARG A 148 9.59 -5.48 -2.58
CA ARG A 148 8.75 -4.53 -1.85
C ARG A 148 8.65 -4.90 -0.36
N GLY A 149 8.33 -3.94 0.50
CA GLY A 149 8.37 -4.11 1.95
C GLY A 149 9.81 -4.06 2.48
N ASN A 150 10.71 -3.41 1.74
CA ASN A 150 12.09 -3.19 2.14
C ASN A 150 12.22 -2.07 3.18
N SER A 151 11.28 -1.13 3.25
CA SER A 151 11.20 -0.10 4.29
C SER A 151 10.58 -0.65 5.58
N PRO A 152 11.12 -0.34 6.79
CA PRO A 152 10.51 -0.73 8.06
C PRO A 152 9.07 -0.25 8.23
N LEU A 153 8.80 1.00 7.86
CA LEU A 153 7.45 1.58 7.94
C LEU A 153 6.46 0.86 7.02
N MET A 154 6.89 0.47 5.83
CA MET A 154 6.04 -0.28 4.90
C MET A 154 5.77 -1.71 5.41
N ARG A 155 6.72 -2.33 6.11
CA ARG A 155 6.48 -3.63 6.76
C ARG A 155 5.41 -3.53 7.86
N TRP A 156 5.47 -2.50 8.68
CA TRP A 156 4.44 -2.23 9.68
C TRP A 156 3.08 -1.93 9.04
N TRP A 157 3.08 -1.13 7.96
CA TRP A 157 1.84 -0.87 7.22
C TRP A 157 1.23 -2.16 6.67
N LYS A 158 2.02 -3.09 6.15
CA LYS A 158 1.55 -4.40 5.70
C LYS A 158 0.85 -5.17 6.81
N VAL A 159 1.47 -5.27 7.98
CA VAL A 159 0.86 -5.96 9.14
C VAL A 159 -0.46 -5.31 9.52
N LEU A 160 -0.52 -3.98 9.52
CA LEU A 160 -1.73 -3.22 9.83
C LEU A 160 -2.83 -3.45 8.79
N ALA A 161 -2.49 -3.44 7.50
CA ALA A 161 -3.42 -3.70 6.41
C ALA A 161 -4.00 -5.13 6.48
N ASP A 162 -3.15 -6.13 6.70
CA ASP A 162 -3.57 -7.52 6.90
C ASP A 162 -4.49 -7.65 8.13
N ALA A 163 -4.10 -7.04 9.26
CA ALA A 163 -4.92 -7.02 10.47
C ALA A 163 -6.30 -6.38 10.21
N THR A 164 -6.34 -5.27 9.48
CA THR A 164 -7.60 -4.60 9.11
C THR A 164 -8.51 -5.53 8.31
N ALA A 165 -7.97 -6.30 7.36
CA ALA A 165 -8.74 -7.26 6.57
C ALA A 165 -9.35 -8.36 7.46
N TYR A 166 -8.56 -8.99 8.34
CA TYR A 166 -9.05 -10.03 9.26
C TYR A 166 -10.06 -9.49 10.27
N LEU A 167 -9.82 -8.30 10.81
CA LEU A 167 -10.75 -7.68 11.75
C LEU A 167 -12.07 -7.29 11.07
N THR A 168 -12.03 -6.83 9.82
CA THR A 168 -13.24 -6.55 9.01
C THR A 168 -14.05 -7.83 8.80
N LEU A 169 -13.38 -8.96 8.49
CA LEU A 169 -14.05 -10.25 8.40
C LEU A 169 -14.71 -10.65 9.72
N PHE A 170 -13.99 -10.47 10.84
CA PHE A 170 -14.56 -10.72 12.19
C PHE A 170 -15.80 -9.85 12.46
N ILE A 171 -15.75 -8.55 12.17
CA ILE A 171 -16.87 -7.61 12.35
C ILE A 171 -18.08 -8.07 11.52
N THR A 172 -17.86 -8.45 10.26
CA THR A 172 -18.93 -8.93 9.39
C THR A 172 -19.59 -10.21 9.96
N MET A 173 -18.78 -11.20 10.32
CA MET A 173 -19.30 -12.47 10.87
C MET A 173 -19.98 -12.28 12.23
N SER A 174 -19.37 -11.52 13.13
CA SER A 174 -19.93 -11.22 14.44
C SER A 174 -21.21 -10.39 14.35
N GLY A 175 -21.31 -9.47 13.39
CA GLY A 175 -22.54 -8.71 13.11
C GLY A 175 -23.69 -9.62 12.69
N ILE A 176 -23.45 -10.56 11.77
CA ILE A 176 -24.44 -11.57 11.36
C ILE A 176 -24.88 -12.42 12.57
N TYR A 177 -23.89 -12.88 13.38
CA TYR A 177 -24.19 -13.65 14.59
C TYR A 177 -25.06 -12.87 15.58
N LEU A 178 -24.69 -11.61 15.87
CA LEU A 178 -25.44 -10.74 16.79
C LEU A 178 -26.87 -10.48 16.29
N TRP A 179 -27.04 -10.24 14.99
CA TRP A 179 -28.36 -10.09 14.38
C TRP A 179 -29.22 -11.35 14.57
N ILE A 180 -28.67 -12.55 14.33
CA ILE A 180 -29.37 -13.81 14.56
C ILE A 180 -29.72 -13.98 16.04
N ALA A 181 -28.80 -13.66 16.95
CA ALA A 181 -28.98 -13.83 18.39
C ALA A 181 -30.00 -12.86 18.98
N LEU A 182 -30.09 -11.63 18.50
CA LEU A 182 -31.04 -10.61 18.93
C LEU A 182 -32.47 -10.92 18.53
N LYS A 183 -32.68 -11.79 17.53
CA LYS A 183 -34.02 -12.14 16.99
C LYS A 183 -34.84 -10.94 16.48
N ALA A 184 -34.20 -9.76 16.37
CA ALA A 184 -34.82 -8.51 15.92
C ALA A 184 -35.00 -8.53 14.41
N GLU A 185 -36.20 -8.21 13.94
CA GLU A 185 -36.50 -7.98 12.51
C GLU A 185 -35.89 -8.99 11.52
N ARG A 186 -35.96 -10.27 11.87
CA ARG A 186 -35.32 -11.36 11.10
C ARG A 186 -35.68 -11.37 9.63
N ARG A 187 -36.94 -10.99 9.29
CA ARG A 187 -37.43 -10.96 7.92
C ARG A 187 -36.68 -9.89 7.10
N VAL A 188 -36.56 -8.70 7.67
CA VAL A 188 -35.85 -7.57 7.01
C VAL A 188 -34.39 -7.92 6.85
N GLY A 189 -33.72 -8.38 7.91
CA GLY A 189 -32.34 -8.79 7.84
C GLY A 189 -32.06 -9.91 6.83
N LEU A 190 -32.92 -10.91 6.76
CA LEU A 190 -32.80 -11.98 5.75
C LEU A 190 -32.96 -11.44 4.33
N VAL A 191 -33.94 -10.57 4.10
CA VAL A 191 -34.11 -9.91 2.77
C VAL A 191 -32.88 -9.12 2.38
N LEU A 192 -32.30 -8.34 3.30
CA LEU A 192 -31.10 -7.53 3.03
C LEU A 192 -29.87 -8.41 2.73
N VAL A 193 -29.64 -9.46 3.49
CA VAL A 193 -28.52 -10.40 3.26
C VAL A 193 -28.68 -11.09 1.90
N LEU A 194 -29.89 -11.58 1.58
CA LEU A 194 -30.16 -12.22 0.28
C LEU A 194 -30.03 -11.23 -0.88
N ALA A 195 -30.57 -10.02 -0.73
CA ALA A 195 -30.44 -8.98 -1.76
C ALA A 195 -28.96 -8.64 -2.02
N GLY A 196 -28.15 -8.46 -0.97
CA GLY A 196 -26.71 -8.24 -1.10
C GLY A 196 -25.99 -9.39 -1.80
N ALA A 197 -26.29 -10.62 -1.40
CA ALA A 197 -25.70 -11.81 -2.01
C ALA A 197 -26.09 -11.97 -3.49
N ILE A 198 -27.36 -11.80 -3.83
CA ILE A 198 -27.87 -11.88 -5.20
C ILE A 198 -27.24 -10.79 -6.07
N THR A 199 -27.18 -9.56 -5.57
CA THR A 199 -26.55 -8.44 -6.31
C THR A 199 -25.08 -8.72 -6.58
N PHE A 200 -24.33 -9.15 -5.56
CA PHE A 200 -22.90 -9.44 -5.69
C PHE A 200 -22.65 -10.58 -6.68
N TRP A 201 -23.27 -11.75 -6.46
CA TRP A 201 -23.05 -12.92 -7.32
C TRP A 201 -23.63 -12.75 -8.71
N GLY A 202 -24.77 -12.06 -8.85
CA GLY A 202 -25.35 -11.73 -10.15
C GLY A 202 -24.43 -10.83 -10.97
N LEU A 203 -23.81 -9.81 -10.34
CA LEU A 203 -22.84 -8.95 -11.00
C LEU A 203 -21.56 -9.70 -11.38
N VAL A 204 -21.01 -10.53 -10.47
CA VAL A 204 -19.82 -11.36 -10.77
C VAL A 204 -20.11 -12.30 -11.93
N TYR A 205 -21.25 -12.94 -11.96
CA TYR A 205 -21.65 -13.81 -13.07
C TYR A 205 -21.77 -13.03 -14.39
N ALA A 206 -22.43 -11.87 -14.36
CA ALA A 206 -22.58 -11.05 -15.55
C ALA A 206 -21.27 -10.49 -16.12
N ILE A 207 -20.26 -10.27 -15.27
CA ILE A 207 -18.92 -9.83 -15.71
C ILE A 207 -18.10 -11.01 -16.25
N ALA A 208 -18.31 -12.22 -15.73
CA ALA A 208 -17.56 -13.42 -16.11
C ALA A 208 -18.12 -14.15 -17.34
N ALA A 209 -19.38 -13.87 -17.73
CA ALA A 209 -20.04 -14.42 -18.91
C ALA A 209 -19.72 -13.61 -20.16
#